data_1a20626a5b5f9826f17f4f1fd169f95f
#
_entry.id   1a20626a5b5f9826f17f4f1fd169f95f
#
_cell.length_a   1.000
_cell.length_b   1.000
_cell.length_c   1.000
_cell.angle_alpha   90.00
_cell.angle_beta   90.00
_cell.angle_gamma   90.00
#
_symmetry.space_group_name_H-M   'P 1'
#
loop_
_entity.id
_entity.type
_entity.pdbx_description
1 polymer ?
#
loop_
_entity_poly.entity_id
_entity_poly.type
_entity_poly.pdbx_seq_one_letter_code
_entity_poly.pdbx_strand_id
1 'polypeptide(L)'
;FEQGEPTEQEVALAGNPNCPVNDFIQLATGTGIIGTLLFIGLIVSVLFSGFRNMDKHPEKLAITGALIAFILAGFINSPIQSLSILLVLLIALGTSDIQPARKRIPKVIPIMTSLLLIGITTTIVYPQFTMFKAYKQWAHGRLYYKMKIYATAAKIYAPLTNTLCHPYFFMEYGYALSQTGQHEESIAILQRVAQILPDPQIYNRIGKSYQALGEYQLAEQYFQKAHHMVPNLVYPNFLLAQLYLEMGLRDKTLECARQILTLKPKKESEETLHIKAQMEQLIQSLD
;
A
#
# COMPACT_ATOMS: atom_id res chain seq x y z
N PHE A 1 -14.94 -9.13 22.51
CA PHE A 1 -15.32 -8.83 21.11
C PHE A 1 -15.64 -10.16 20.46
N GLU A 2 -16.91 -10.54 20.42
CA GLU A 2 -17.41 -11.62 19.56
C GLU A 2 -17.26 -11.13 18.12
N GLN A 3 -16.29 -11.66 17.42
CA GLN A 3 -16.17 -11.48 15.98
C GLN A 3 -17.19 -12.40 15.32
N GLY A 4 -18.38 -11.88 15.04
CA GLY A 4 -19.29 -12.50 14.09
C GLY A 4 -18.59 -12.61 12.74
N GLU A 5 -18.81 -13.69 12.00
CA GLU A 5 -18.30 -13.84 10.62
C GLU A 5 -18.77 -12.64 9.79
N PRO A 6 -17.88 -11.92 9.07
CA PRO A 6 -18.28 -10.78 8.28
C PRO A 6 -19.27 -11.22 7.20
N THR A 7 -20.36 -10.50 7.05
CA THR A 7 -21.38 -10.76 6.03
C THR A 7 -20.79 -10.62 4.62
N GLU A 8 -21.34 -11.32 3.62
CA GLU A 8 -20.88 -11.21 2.22
C GLU A 8 -20.91 -9.77 1.69
N GLN A 9 -21.81 -8.92 2.22
CA GLN A 9 -21.87 -7.50 1.89
C GLN A 9 -20.73 -6.70 2.51
N GLU A 10 -20.33 -7.01 3.75
CA GLU A 10 -19.17 -6.35 4.40
C GLU A 10 -17.86 -6.71 3.72
N VAL A 11 -17.70 -7.95 3.28
CA VAL A 11 -16.53 -8.40 2.49
C VAL A 11 -16.50 -7.75 1.10
N ALA A 12 -17.68 -7.52 0.49
CA ALA A 12 -17.77 -6.84 -0.81
C ALA A 12 -17.58 -5.32 -0.71
N LEU A 13 -17.97 -4.72 0.42
CA LEU A 13 -17.79 -3.28 0.73
C LEU A 13 -16.43 -2.97 1.35
N ALA A 14 -15.70 -3.95 1.86
CA ALA A 14 -14.31 -3.82 2.25
C ALA A 14 -13.44 -3.62 0.99
N GLY A 15 -13.63 -2.48 0.35
CA GLY A 15 -12.68 -1.93 -0.61
C GLY A 15 -11.35 -1.73 0.11
N ASN A 16 -10.27 -1.54 -0.64
CA ASN A 16 -8.92 -1.40 -0.10
C ASN A 16 -8.88 -0.29 0.99
N PRO A 17 -8.78 -0.64 2.30
CA PRO A 17 -8.91 0.34 3.39
C PRO A 17 -7.72 1.32 3.46
N ASN A 18 -6.74 1.19 2.57
CA ASN A 18 -5.47 1.88 2.63
C ASN A 18 -5.40 3.16 1.77
N CYS A 19 -6.49 3.55 1.09
CA CYS A 19 -6.54 4.81 0.36
C CYS A 19 -7.81 5.56 0.74
N PRO A 20 -7.74 6.55 1.65
CA PRO A 20 -8.86 7.46 1.87
C PRO A 20 -9.19 8.15 0.54
N VAL A 21 -10.44 8.02 0.11
CA VAL A 21 -10.96 8.57 -1.16
C VAL A 21 -10.98 10.11 -1.16
N ASN A 22 -10.66 10.73 -0.03
CA ASN A 22 -10.76 12.17 0.19
C ASN A 22 -9.42 12.73 0.68
N ASP A 23 -8.88 13.70 -0.05
CA ASP A 23 -7.59 14.34 0.26
C ASP A 23 -7.58 15.06 1.61
N PHE A 24 -8.71 15.59 2.06
CA PHE A 24 -8.78 16.24 3.38
C PHE A 24 -8.66 15.23 4.51
N ILE A 25 -9.24 14.04 4.35
CA ILE A 25 -9.05 12.94 5.32
C ILE A 25 -7.60 12.47 5.30
N GLN A 26 -7.00 12.36 4.12
CA GLN A 26 -5.59 11.99 3.97
C GLN A 26 -4.66 13.05 4.60
N LEU A 27 -4.96 14.33 4.40
CA LEU A 27 -4.24 15.43 5.04
C LEU A 27 -4.37 15.35 6.57
N ALA A 28 -5.59 15.15 7.08
CA ALA A 28 -5.86 15.06 8.52
C ALA A 28 -5.14 13.88 9.17
N THR A 29 -5.09 12.73 8.51
CA THR A 29 -4.38 11.55 9.00
C THR A 29 -2.84 11.71 8.92
N GLY A 30 -2.34 12.45 7.94
CA GLY A 30 -0.91 12.67 7.74
C GLY A 30 -0.30 13.81 8.57
N THR A 31 -1.03 14.92 8.74
CA THR A 31 -0.54 16.12 9.45
C THR A 31 -1.13 16.32 10.84
N GLY A 32 -2.10 15.49 11.23
CA GLY A 32 -2.86 15.63 12.46
C GLY A 32 -3.79 16.83 12.46
N ILE A 33 -4.54 16.99 13.54
CA ILE A 33 -5.58 18.04 13.69
C ILE A 33 -4.97 19.46 13.56
N ILE A 34 -3.82 19.70 14.16
CA ILE A 34 -3.17 21.02 14.14
C ILE A 34 -2.77 21.41 12.71
N GLY A 35 -2.12 20.50 11.97
CA GLY A 35 -1.73 20.76 10.59
C GLY A 35 -2.94 21.00 9.67
N THR A 36 -4.00 20.25 9.87
CA THR A 36 -5.26 20.43 9.13
C THR A 36 -5.90 21.77 9.40
N LEU A 37 -5.98 22.22 10.67
CA LEU A 37 -6.54 23.52 11.04
C LEU A 37 -5.71 24.68 10.46
N LEU A 38 -4.38 24.60 10.49
CA LEU A 38 -3.50 25.61 9.88
C LEU A 38 -3.71 25.67 8.36
N PHE A 39 -3.85 24.52 7.69
CA PHE A 39 -4.11 24.47 6.26
C PHE A 39 -5.47 25.06 5.89
N ILE A 40 -6.54 24.73 6.63
CA ILE A 40 -7.86 25.33 6.45
C ILE A 40 -7.80 26.83 6.69
N GLY A 41 -7.12 27.29 7.74
CA GLY A 41 -6.94 28.71 8.04
C GLY A 41 -6.24 29.46 6.92
N LEU A 42 -5.22 28.86 6.31
CA LEU A 42 -4.54 29.42 5.14
C LEU A 42 -5.48 29.57 3.94
N ILE A 43 -6.23 28.53 3.60
CA ILE A 43 -7.21 28.56 2.50
C ILE A 43 -8.25 29.64 2.74
N VAL A 44 -8.85 29.69 3.94
CA VAL A 44 -9.86 30.69 4.31
C VAL A 44 -9.29 32.11 4.20
N SER A 45 -8.05 32.34 4.64
CA SER A 45 -7.36 33.63 4.54
C SER A 45 -7.22 34.10 3.08
N VAL A 46 -6.83 33.19 2.16
CA VAL A 46 -6.68 33.50 0.74
C VAL A 46 -8.03 33.79 0.09
N LEU A 47 -9.06 32.97 0.38
CA LEU A 47 -10.42 33.18 -0.12
C LEU A 47 -10.98 34.52 0.37
N PHE A 48 -10.83 34.84 1.66
CA PHE A 48 -11.27 36.11 2.23
C PHE A 48 -10.57 37.30 1.58
N SER A 49 -9.27 37.23 1.36
CA SER A 49 -8.50 38.26 0.65
C SER A 49 -8.97 38.43 -0.79
N GLY A 50 -9.28 37.33 -1.49
CA GLY A 50 -9.79 37.35 -2.85
C GLY A 50 -11.16 38.05 -2.95
N PHE A 51 -12.09 37.66 -2.09
CA PHE A 51 -13.43 38.27 -2.06
C PHE A 51 -13.43 39.78 -1.66
N ARG A 52 -12.59 40.13 -0.70
CA ARG A 52 -12.50 41.52 -0.22
C ARG A 52 -11.99 42.51 -1.27
N ASN A 53 -11.18 42.05 -2.22
CA ASN A 53 -10.52 42.90 -3.22
C ASN A 53 -11.09 42.72 -4.63
N MET A 54 -12.22 42.05 -4.79
CA MET A 54 -12.85 41.73 -6.08
C MET A 54 -13.07 42.94 -6.98
N ASP A 55 -13.56 44.07 -6.40
CA ASP A 55 -13.90 45.27 -7.16
C ASP A 55 -12.68 45.98 -7.76
N LYS A 56 -11.49 45.81 -7.16
CA LYS A 56 -10.25 46.48 -7.57
C LYS A 56 -9.38 45.64 -8.47
N HIS A 57 -9.51 44.31 -8.39
CA HIS A 57 -8.63 43.33 -9.01
C HIS A 57 -9.42 42.15 -9.57
N PRO A 58 -9.98 42.25 -10.79
CA PRO A 58 -10.82 41.20 -11.39
C PRO A 58 -10.05 39.89 -11.60
N GLU A 59 -8.72 39.93 -11.77
CA GLU A 59 -7.85 38.75 -11.83
C GLU A 59 -7.90 37.90 -10.56
N LYS A 60 -8.15 38.50 -9.40
CA LYS A 60 -8.31 37.78 -8.14
C LYS A 60 -9.57 36.94 -8.08
N LEU A 61 -10.62 37.34 -8.80
CA LEU A 61 -11.83 36.56 -8.91
C LEU A 61 -11.56 35.23 -9.61
N ALA A 62 -10.77 35.25 -10.68
CA ALA A 62 -10.36 34.02 -11.40
C ALA A 62 -9.53 33.09 -10.51
N ILE A 63 -8.57 33.64 -9.75
CA ILE A 63 -7.72 32.87 -8.82
C ILE A 63 -8.58 32.28 -7.69
N THR A 64 -9.50 33.05 -7.13
CA THR A 64 -10.41 32.60 -6.08
C THR A 64 -11.35 31.49 -6.59
N GLY A 65 -11.89 31.66 -7.82
CA GLY A 65 -12.70 30.63 -8.48
C GLY A 65 -11.92 29.34 -8.74
N ALA A 66 -10.68 29.44 -9.21
CA ALA A 66 -9.82 28.30 -9.41
C ALA A 66 -9.49 27.58 -8.11
N LEU A 67 -9.27 28.31 -7.02
CA LEU A 67 -9.03 27.72 -5.69
C LEU A 67 -10.27 26.99 -5.15
N ILE A 68 -11.47 27.57 -5.34
CA ILE A 68 -12.74 26.90 -4.97
C ILE A 68 -12.92 25.62 -5.79
N ALA A 69 -12.71 25.66 -7.09
CA ALA A 69 -12.80 24.49 -7.95
C ALA A 69 -11.80 23.40 -7.53
N PHE A 70 -10.58 23.78 -7.15
CA PHE A 70 -9.58 22.85 -6.62
C PHE A 70 -10.03 22.17 -5.32
N ILE A 71 -10.59 22.95 -4.39
CA ILE A 71 -11.12 22.43 -3.12
C ILE A 71 -12.25 21.43 -3.39
N LEU A 72 -13.20 21.77 -4.26
CA LEU A 72 -14.30 20.88 -4.63
C LEU A 72 -13.82 19.59 -5.29
N ALA A 73 -12.81 19.68 -6.17
CA ALA A 73 -12.19 18.52 -6.78
C ALA A 73 -11.55 17.57 -5.73
N GLY A 74 -10.90 18.13 -4.68
CA GLY A 74 -10.32 17.36 -3.58
C GLY A 74 -11.35 16.62 -2.70
N PHE A 75 -12.61 17.04 -2.69
CA PHE A 75 -13.68 16.31 -2.04
C PHE A 75 -14.21 15.12 -2.84
N ILE A 76 -14.12 15.18 -4.16
CA ILE A 76 -14.71 14.19 -5.08
C ILE A 76 -13.68 13.12 -5.48
N ASN A 77 -12.47 13.55 -5.73
CA ASN A 77 -11.36 12.68 -6.15
C ASN A 77 -10.07 13.10 -5.45
N SER A 78 -9.21 12.12 -5.17
CA SER A 78 -7.84 12.39 -4.72
C SER A 78 -7.06 13.02 -5.88
N PRO A 79 -6.78 14.34 -5.88
CA PRO A 79 -6.03 14.95 -6.94
C PRO A 79 -4.60 14.39 -6.94
N ILE A 80 -4.12 14.11 -8.13
CA ILE A 80 -2.75 13.66 -8.37
C ILE A 80 -1.77 14.63 -7.68
N GLN A 81 -0.73 14.13 -7.06
CA GLN A 81 0.30 14.94 -6.32
C GLN A 81 0.82 16.16 -7.09
N SER A 82 0.77 16.14 -8.43
CA SER A 82 1.10 17.29 -9.28
C SER A 82 0.18 18.49 -9.10
N LEU A 83 -1.06 18.29 -8.65
CA LEU A 83 -2.01 19.37 -8.38
C LEU A 83 -1.69 20.14 -7.09
N SER A 84 -0.91 19.57 -6.18
CA SER A 84 -0.44 20.28 -4.98
C SER A 84 0.44 21.47 -5.33
N ILE A 85 1.22 21.38 -6.42
CA ILE A 85 2.03 22.50 -6.95
C ILE A 85 1.12 23.63 -7.43
N LEU A 86 0.03 23.28 -8.12
CA LEU A 86 -0.97 24.26 -8.56
C LEU A 86 -1.63 24.97 -7.38
N LEU A 87 -1.94 24.26 -6.30
CA LEU A 87 -2.47 24.85 -5.09
C LEU A 87 -1.51 25.88 -4.48
N VAL A 88 -0.24 25.53 -4.36
CA VAL A 88 0.79 26.47 -3.86
C VAL A 88 0.91 27.70 -4.76
N LEU A 89 0.87 27.51 -6.08
CA LEU A 89 0.89 28.60 -7.05
C LEU A 89 -0.33 29.52 -6.91
N LEU A 90 -1.55 28.95 -6.76
CA LEU A 90 -2.78 29.72 -6.56
C LEU A 90 -2.77 30.52 -5.26
N ILE A 91 -2.26 29.93 -4.18
CA ILE A 91 -2.06 30.63 -2.89
C ILE A 91 -1.06 31.78 -3.07
N ALA A 92 0.08 31.56 -3.72
CA ALA A 92 1.09 32.58 -3.95
C ALA A 92 0.54 33.74 -4.80
N LEU A 93 -0.20 33.46 -5.87
CA LEU A 93 -0.85 34.46 -6.71
C LEU A 93 -1.95 35.22 -5.95
N GLY A 94 -2.74 34.53 -5.13
CA GLY A 94 -3.79 35.14 -4.30
C GLY A 94 -3.24 36.10 -3.24
N THR A 95 -2.02 35.91 -2.79
CA THR A 95 -1.33 36.75 -1.80
C THR A 95 -0.41 37.82 -2.41
N SER A 96 -0.23 37.86 -3.73
CA SER A 96 0.78 38.70 -4.39
C SER A 96 0.64 40.19 -4.19
N ASP A 97 -0.56 40.71 -3.85
CA ASP A 97 -0.84 42.14 -3.65
C ASP A 97 -0.75 42.60 -2.18
N ILE A 98 -0.29 41.76 -1.29
CA ILE A 98 -0.03 42.17 0.07
C ILE A 98 1.15 43.15 0.03
N GLN A 99 0.81 44.48 -0.02
CA GLN A 99 1.86 45.51 0.03
C GLN A 99 2.69 45.31 1.30
N PRO A 100 4.00 45.17 1.18
CA PRO A 100 4.85 45.02 2.36
C PRO A 100 4.68 46.26 3.24
N ALA A 101 4.34 46.03 4.50
CA ALA A 101 4.29 47.13 5.47
C ALA A 101 5.62 47.93 5.38
N ARG A 102 5.50 49.24 5.15
CA ARG A 102 6.62 50.18 4.83
C ARG A 102 7.64 50.35 5.97
N LYS A 103 7.73 49.41 6.92
CA LYS A 103 8.77 49.37 7.95
C LYS A 103 10.06 48.86 7.31
N ARG A 104 11.14 49.68 7.36
CA ARG A 104 12.48 49.25 6.94
C ARG A 104 12.91 48.05 7.79
N ILE A 105 12.73 46.86 7.25
CA ILE A 105 13.21 45.63 7.86
C ILE A 105 14.73 45.60 7.67
N PRO A 106 15.53 45.40 8.73
CA PRO A 106 16.97 45.26 8.62
C PRO A 106 17.33 44.20 7.60
N LYS A 107 18.28 44.46 6.68
CA LYS A 107 18.66 43.55 5.59
C LYS A 107 19.08 42.16 6.06
N VAL A 108 19.50 42.02 7.31
CA VAL A 108 19.89 40.75 7.91
C VAL A 108 18.69 39.78 8.10
N ILE A 109 17.51 40.33 8.42
CA ILE A 109 16.29 39.51 8.66
C ILE A 109 15.87 38.71 7.43
N PRO A 110 15.72 39.30 6.21
CA PRO A 110 15.35 38.51 5.04
C PRO A 110 16.45 37.50 4.62
N ILE A 111 17.72 37.78 4.89
CA ILE A 111 18.81 36.81 4.62
C ILE A 111 18.67 35.61 5.58
N MET A 112 18.50 35.86 6.87
CA MET A 112 18.35 34.80 7.86
C MET A 112 17.07 33.96 7.62
N THR A 113 15.94 34.59 7.28
CA THR A 113 14.71 33.89 6.94
C THR A 113 14.88 33.06 5.67
N SER A 114 15.58 33.56 4.65
CA SER A 114 15.86 32.79 3.43
C SER A 114 16.73 31.56 3.71
N LEU A 115 17.79 31.72 4.50
CA LEU A 115 18.66 30.62 4.91
C LEU A 115 17.90 29.57 5.74
N LEU A 116 17.01 30.00 6.65
CA LEU A 116 16.17 29.13 7.42
C LEU A 116 15.20 28.36 6.51
N LEU A 117 14.56 29.04 5.56
CA LEU A 117 13.67 28.39 4.58
C LEU A 117 14.40 27.40 3.68
N ILE A 118 15.61 27.72 3.23
CA ILE A 118 16.45 26.80 2.46
C ILE A 118 16.79 25.56 3.31
N GLY A 119 17.16 25.76 4.58
CA GLY A 119 17.41 24.65 5.52
C GLY A 119 16.19 23.75 5.69
N ILE A 120 15.01 24.34 5.94
CA ILE A 120 13.76 23.61 6.10
C ILE A 120 13.38 22.87 4.79
N THR A 121 13.46 23.54 3.64
CA THR A 121 13.15 22.90 2.35
C THR A 121 14.10 21.76 2.05
N THR A 122 15.38 21.90 2.34
CA THR A 122 16.37 20.84 2.13
C THR A 122 16.07 19.63 3.01
N THR A 123 15.74 19.83 4.28
CA THR A 123 15.41 18.74 5.20
C THR A 123 14.12 18.01 4.80
N ILE A 124 13.16 18.68 4.18
CA ILE A 124 11.92 18.09 3.70
C ILE A 124 12.13 17.39 2.34
N VAL A 125 12.83 18.02 1.41
CA VAL A 125 12.98 17.54 0.02
C VAL A 125 13.97 16.39 -0.09
N TYR A 126 15.05 16.40 0.70
CA TYR A 126 16.07 15.36 0.63
C TYR A 126 15.55 13.93 0.91
N PRO A 127 14.75 13.68 1.97
CA PRO A 127 14.13 12.38 2.17
C PRO A 127 13.19 11.97 1.04
N GLN A 128 12.44 12.91 0.47
CA GLN A 128 11.54 12.62 -0.66
C GLN A 128 12.32 12.18 -1.91
N PHE A 129 13.48 12.79 -2.15
CA PHE A 129 14.35 12.41 -3.26
C PHE A 129 14.97 11.02 -3.08
N THR A 130 15.39 10.67 -1.86
CA THR A 130 15.87 9.31 -1.54
C THR A 130 14.76 8.28 -1.68
N MET A 131 13.55 8.58 -1.20
CA MET A 131 12.37 7.73 -1.38
C MET A 131 12.04 7.54 -2.87
N PHE A 132 12.04 8.62 -3.67
CA PHE A 132 11.81 8.53 -5.11
C PHE A 132 12.81 7.61 -5.81
N LYS A 133 14.10 7.72 -5.47
CA LYS A 133 15.13 6.81 -5.99
C LYS A 133 14.86 5.35 -5.60
N ALA A 134 14.47 5.11 -4.35
CA ALA A 134 14.16 3.78 -3.87
C ALA A 134 12.94 3.18 -4.59
N TYR A 135 11.87 3.95 -4.80
CA TYR A 135 10.71 3.51 -5.59
C TYR A 135 11.08 3.20 -7.06
N LYS A 136 11.94 4.00 -7.66
CA LYS A 136 12.44 3.76 -9.03
C LYS A 136 13.25 2.46 -9.09
N GLN A 137 14.10 2.18 -8.11
CA GLN A 137 14.84 0.92 -8.00
C GLN A 137 13.90 -0.26 -7.75
N TRP A 138 12.89 -0.11 -6.90
CA TRP A 138 11.87 -1.13 -6.72
C TRP A 138 11.12 -1.43 -8.02
N ALA A 139 10.67 -0.39 -8.74
CA ALA A 139 10.04 -0.58 -10.05
C ALA A 139 10.94 -1.32 -11.05
N HIS A 140 12.24 -1.05 -11.05
CA HIS A 140 13.21 -1.80 -11.86
C HIS A 140 13.34 -3.26 -11.40
N GLY A 141 13.44 -3.52 -10.09
CA GLY A 141 13.47 -4.87 -9.53
C GLY A 141 12.21 -5.68 -9.84
N ARG A 142 11.03 -5.02 -9.89
CA ARG A 142 9.76 -5.65 -10.27
C ARG A 142 9.75 -6.22 -11.70
N LEU A 143 10.52 -5.67 -12.61
CA LEU A 143 10.67 -6.26 -13.96
C LEU A 143 11.29 -7.66 -13.87
N TYR A 144 12.38 -7.79 -13.11
CA TYR A 144 13.02 -9.09 -12.88
C TYR A 144 12.12 -10.05 -12.10
N TYR A 145 11.41 -9.54 -11.10
CA TYR A 145 10.44 -10.32 -10.35
C TYR A 145 9.32 -10.89 -11.25
N LYS A 146 8.76 -10.08 -12.14
CA LYS A 146 7.73 -10.51 -13.11
C LYS A 146 8.30 -11.52 -14.13
N MET A 147 9.57 -11.38 -14.50
CA MET A 147 10.29 -12.31 -15.36
C MET A 147 10.72 -13.59 -14.62
N LYS A 148 10.36 -13.75 -13.34
CA LYS A 148 10.75 -14.86 -12.46
C LYS A 148 12.26 -14.99 -12.24
N ILE A 149 13.04 -13.92 -12.46
CA ILE A 149 14.47 -13.83 -12.18
C ILE A 149 14.65 -13.35 -10.73
N TYR A 150 14.26 -14.20 -9.78
CA TYR A 150 14.14 -13.83 -8.37
C TYR A 150 15.46 -13.47 -7.71
N ALA A 151 16.56 -14.12 -8.09
CA ALA A 151 17.88 -13.83 -7.55
C ALA A 151 18.33 -12.38 -7.82
N THR A 152 18.08 -11.88 -9.03
CA THR A 152 18.38 -10.49 -9.39
C THR A 152 17.43 -9.54 -8.70
N ALA A 153 16.13 -9.86 -8.63
CA ALA A 153 15.14 -9.07 -7.91
C ALA A 153 15.52 -8.91 -6.43
N ALA A 154 15.86 -10.02 -5.74
CA ALA A 154 16.27 -10.00 -4.33
C ALA A 154 17.52 -9.14 -4.10
N LYS A 155 18.53 -9.21 -4.97
CA LYS A 155 19.72 -8.34 -4.89
C LYS A 155 19.38 -6.85 -5.01
N ILE A 156 18.42 -6.49 -5.88
CA ILE A 156 17.98 -5.11 -6.06
C ILE A 156 17.16 -4.65 -4.83
N TYR A 157 16.36 -5.54 -4.24
CA TYR A 157 15.49 -5.24 -3.12
C TYR A 157 16.23 -5.11 -1.78
N ALA A 158 17.27 -5.91 -1.56
CA ALA A 158 18.01 -5.93 -0.30
C ALA A 158 18.40 -4.54 0.24
N PRO A 159 19.05 -3.64 -0.53
CA PRO A 159 19.44 -2.31 -0.03
C PRO A 159 18.26 -1.37 0.21
N LEU A 160 17.06 -1.69 -0.30
CA LEU A 160 15.88 -0.83 -0.19
C LEU A 160 15.09 -1.04 1.11
N THR A 161 15.38 -2.11 1.85
CA THR A 161 14.69 -2.49 3.09
C THR A 161 14.73 -1.43 4.19
N ASN A 162 15.79 -0.61 4.22
CA ASN A 162 15.94 0.49 5.17
C ASN A 162 15.25 1.79 4.73
N THR A 163 14.85 1.88 3.45
CA THR A 163 14.28 3.11 2.89
C THR A 163 12.79 2.95 2.62
N LEU A 164 12.37 1.78 2.13
CA LEU A 164 10.98 1.51 1.81
C LEU A 164 10.29 0.81 2.99
N CYS A 165 9.11 1.36 3.38
CA CYS A 165 8.26 0.75 4.41
C CYS A 165 6.95 0.19 3.82
N HIS A 166 6.89 -0.04 2.50
CA HIS A 166 5.67 -0.42 1.80
C HIS A 166 5.42 -1.94 1.93
N PRO A 167 4.26 -2.40 2.45
CA PRO A 167 4.00 -3.83 2.68
C PRO A 167 4.14 -4.69 1.42
N TYR A 168 3.67 -4.22 0.27
CA TYR A 168 3.79 -4.96 -1.00
C TYR A 168 5.24 -5.11 -1.48
N PHE A 169 6.12 -4.14 -1.16
CA PHE A 169 7.56 -4.28 -1.42
C PHE A 169 8.14 -5.46 -0.64
N PHE A 170 7.85 -5.53 0.66
CA PHE A 170 8.34 -6.62 1.51
C PHE A 170 7.71 -7.97 1.14
N MET A 171 6.47 -7.97 0.67
CA MET A 171 5.81 -9.16 0.13
C MET A 171 6.53 -9.72 -1.10
N GLU A 172 6.89 -8.84 -2.06
CA GLU A 172 7.66 -9.23 -3.25
C GLU A 172 9.08 -9.68 -2.87
N TYR A 173 9.73 -8.96 -1.96
CA TYR A 173 11.07 -9.30 -1.49
C TYR A 173 11.10 -10.64 -0.73
N GLY A 174 10.21 -10.84 0.23
CA GLY A 174 10.09 -12.12 0.95
C GLY A 174 9.83 -13.30 0.00
N TYR A 175 8.98 -13.11 -1.03
CA TYR A 175 8.77 -14.14 -2.04
C TYR A 175 10.01 -14.39 -2.90
N ALA A 176 10.73 -13.34 -3.32
CA ALA A 176 11.96 -13.48 -4.07
C ALA A 176 13.02 -14.26 -3.27
N LEU A 177 13.14 -13.99 -1.96
CA LEU A 177 14.01 -14.74 -1.05
C LEU A 177 13.61 -16.22 -0.95
N SER A 178 12.33 -16.53 -0.81
CA SER A 178 11.86 -17.92 -0.75
C SER A 178 12.19 -18.69 -2.03
N GLN A 179 12.07 -18.03 -3.20
CA GLN A 179 12.40 -18.64 -4.50
C GLN A 179 13.91 -18.82 -4.75
N THR A 180 14.75 -18.18 -3.94
CA THR A 180 16.21 -18.31 -3.99
C THR A 180 16.77 -19.19 -2.88
N GLY A 181 15.90 -19.89 -2.13
CA GLY A 181 16.28 -20.80 -1.06
C GLY A 181 16.58 -20.12 0.30
N GLN A 182 16.41 -18.79 0.40
CA GLN A 182 16.61 -18.01 1.63
C GLN A 182 15.33 -18.03 2.47
N HIS A 183 14.90 -19.23 2.89
CA HIS A 183 13.58 -19.44 3.51
C HIS A 183 13.45 -18.79 4.89
N GLU A 184 14.47 -18.82 5.72
CA GLU A 184 14.47 -18.22 7.07
C GLU A 184 14.29 -16.70 7.01
N GLU A 185 15.05 -16.03 6.12
CA GLU A 185 14.94 -14.58 5.93
C GLU A 185 13.58 -14.20 5.33
N SER A 186 13.10 -15.00 4.37
CA SER A 186 11.76 -14.86 3.80
C SER A 186 10.68 -14.90 4.88
N ILE A 187 10.72 -15.89 5.77
CA ILE A 187 9.77 -16.06 6.87
C ILE A 187 9.80 -14.83 7.78
N ALA A 188 10.99 -14.39 8.21
CA ALA A 188 11.12 -13.24 9.09
C ALA A 188 10.50 -11.96 8.50
N ILE A 189 10.71 -11.72 7.21
CA ILE A 189 10.15 -10.56 6.50
C ILE A 189 8.63 -10.71 6.36
N LEU A 190 8.15 -11.86 5.89
CA LEU A 190 6.73 -12.06 5.64
C LEU A 190 5.90 -12.07 6.92
N GLN A 191 6.43 -12.58 8.05
CA GLN A 191 5.77 -12.49 9.34
C GLN A 191 5.56 -11.05 9.79
N ARG A 192 6.56 -10.17 9.60
CA ARG A 192 6.41 -8.73 9.89
C ARG A 192 5.35 -8.08 9.01
N VAL A 193 5.30 -8.44 7.73
CA VAL A 193 4.25 -7.96 6.81
C VAL A 193 2.87 -8.44 7.23
N ALA A 194 2.74 -9.69 7.64
CA ALA A 194 1.48 -10.30 8.07
C ALA A 194 0.84 -9.61 9.29
N GLN A 195 1.64 -8.89 10.12
CA GLN A 195 1.14 -8.09 11.23
C GLN A 195 0.47 -6.80 10.77
N ILE A 196 0.90 -6.25 9.61
CA ILE A 196 0.42 -4.97 9.08
C ILE A 196 -0.68 -5.20 8.04
N LEU A 197 -0.49 -6.20 7.20
CA LEU A 197 -1.38 -6.58 6.11
C LEU A 197 -1.65 -8.08 6.20
N PRO A 198 -2.67 -8.50 6.97
CA PRO A 198 -3.08 -9.90 7.00
C PRO A 198 -3.71 -10.29 5.65
N ASP A 199 -3.01 -11.14 4.88
CA ASP A 199 -3.44 -11.61 3.57
C ASP A 199 -3.18 -13.11 3.46
N PRO A 200 -4.14 -13.94 2.98
CA PRO A 200 -3.96 -15.38 2.81
C PRO A 200 -2.73 -15.76 1.99
N GLN A 201 -2.37 -14.95 0.99
CA GLN A 201 -1.19 -15.21 0.16
C GLN A 201 0.11 -15.11 0.96
N ILE A 202 0.18 -14.19 1.93
CA ILE A 202 1.36 -14.05 2.80
C ILE A 202 1.50 -15.30 3.66
N TYR A 203 0.42 -15.77 4.27
CA TYR A 203 0.44 -16.99 5.08
C TYR A 203 0.79 -18.23 4.25
N ASN A 204 0.26 -18.35 3.03
CA ASN A 204 0.63 -19.42 2.11
C ASN A 204 2.13 -19.40 1.76
N ARG A 205 2.72 -18.21 1.57
CA ARG A 205 4.16 -18.07 1.28
C ARG A 205 5.02 -18.44 2.49
N ILE A 206 4.62 -18.03 3.70
CA ILE A 206 5.29 -18.44 4.94
C ILE A 206 5.21 -19.96 5.09
N GLY A 207 4.03 -20.56 4.92
CA GLY A 207 3.84 -22.00 4.99
C GLY A 207 4.72 -22.75 4.00
N LYS A 208 4.82 -22.29 2.75
CA LYS A 208 5.72 -22.88 1.75
C LYS A 208 7.20 -22.79 2.16
N SER A 209 7.61 -21.70 2.79
CA SER A 209 8.98 -21.57 3.27
C SER A 209 9.27 -22.52 4.43
N TYR A 210 8.32 -22.72 5.35
CA TYR A 210 8.44 -23.74 6.41
C TYR A 210 8.43 -25.16 5.84
N GLN A 211 7.58 -25.45 4.84
CA GLN A 211 7.57 -26.74 4.14
C GLN A 211 8.94 -27.05 3.50
N ALA A 212 9.55 -26.06 2.84
CA ALA A 212 10.87 -26.21 2.25
C ALA A 212 11.99 -26.44 3.27
N LEU A 213 11.81 -25.96 4.51
CA LEU A 213 12.72 -26.24 5.64
C LEU A 213 12.43 -27.58 6.34
N GLY A 214 11.40 -28.32 5.90
CA GLY A 214 10.97 -29.57 6.55
C GLY A 214 10.15 -29.38 7.83
N GLU A 215 9.81 -28.16 8.17
CA GLU A 215 9.01 -27.80 9.34
C GLU A 215 7.50 -27.94 9.03
N TYR A 216 7.07 -29.18 8.76
CA TYR A 216 5.74 -29.49 8.26
C TYR A 216 4.61 -29.06 9.19
N GLN A 217 4.80 -29.13 10.51
CA GLN A 217 3.80 -28.73 11.50
C GLN A 217 3.54 -27.22 11.45
N LEU A 218 4.59 -26.41 11.30
CA LEU A 218 4.45 -24.96 11.12
C LEU A 218 3.85 -24.63 9.77
N ALA A 219 4.24 -25.32 8.70
CA ALA A 219 3.63 -25.16 7.38
C ALA A 219 2.11 -25.41 7.42
N GLU A 220 1.66 -26.50 8.09
CA GLU A 220 0.25 -26.84 8.28
C GLU A 220 -0.50 -25.67 8.97
N GLN A 221 0.05 -25.14 10.08
CA GLN A 221 -0.56 -24.03 10.82
C GLN A 221 -0.75 -22.79 9.94
N TYR A 222 0.24 -22.43 9.14
CA TYR A 222 0.15 -21.27 8.27
C TYR A 222 -0.80 -21.47 7.10
N PHE A 223 -0.87 -22.67 6.50
CA PHE A 223 -1.85 -22.97 5.46
C PHE A 223 -3.29 -23.01 6.01
N GLN A 224 -3.48 -23.56 7.20
CA GLN A 224 -4.77 -23.53 7.90
C GLN A 224 -5.19 -22.08 8.22
N LYS A 225 -4.25 -21.23 8.66
CA LYS A 225 -4.54 -19.83 8.89
C LYS A 225 -4.99 -19.11 7.63
N ALA A 226 -4.36 -19.39 6.48
CA ALA A 226 -4.78 -18.86 5.19
C ALA A 226 -6.17 -19.36 4.78
N HIS A 227 -6.45 -20.65 5.01
CA HIS A 227 -7.77 -21.25 4.75
C HIS A 227 -8.87 -20.61 5.60
N HIS A 228 -8.65 -20.45 6.91
CA HIS A 228 -9.65 -19.85 7.82
C HIS A 228 -9.96 -18.40 7.48
N MET A 229 -9.01 -17.64 6.91
CA MET A 229 -9.28 -16.27 6.45
C MET A 229 -10.24 -16.21 5.26
N VAL A 230 -10.12 -17.15 4.33
CA VAL A 230 -10.97 -17.23 3.13
C VAL A 230 -11.29 -18.69 2.83
N PRO A 231 -12.30 -19.28 3.50
CA PRO A 231 -12.61 -20.70 3.40
C PRO A 231 -12.91 -21.21 1.98
N ASN A 232 -13.47 -20.34 1.13
CA ASN A 232 -13.81 -20.69 -0.27
C ASN A 232 -12.62 -20.57 -1.23
N LEU A 233 -11.41 -20.23 -0.75
CA LEU A 233 -10.24 -20.16 -1.57
C LEU A 233 -9.64 -21.55 -1.77
N VAL A 234 -9.55 -21.99 -3.02
CA VAL A 234 -9.08 -23.33 -3.39
C VAL A 234 -7.60 -23.53 -3.04
N TYR A 235 -6.78 -22.49 -3.24
CA TYR A 235 -5.33 -22.59 -3.17
C TYR A 235 -4.76 -22.98 -1.78
N PRO A 236 -5.23 -22.45 -0.63
CA PRO A 236 -4.76 -22.92 0.69
C PRO A 236 -5.05 -24.40 0.93
N ASN A 237 -6.23 -24.87 0.53
CA ASN A 237 -6.59 -26.27 0.67
C ASN A 237 -5.75 -27.18 -0.23
N PHE A 238 -5.40 -26.71 -1.43
CA PHE A 238 -4.48 -27.39 -2.32
C PHE A 238 -3.09 -27.54 -1.69
N LEU A 239 -2.58 -26.50 -1.04
CA LEU A 239 -1.31 -26.55 -0.33
C LEU A 239 -1.33 -27.51 0.86
N LEU A 240 -2.45 -27.57 1.60
CA LEU A 240 -2.65 -28.56 2.66
C LEU A 240 -2.68 -30.00 2.11
N ALA A 241 -3.37 -30.24 1.00
CA ALA A 241 -3.38 -31.55 0.38
C ALA A 241 -1.97 -31.99 -0.09
N GLN A 242 -1.22 -31.07 -0.68
CA GLN A 242 0.18 -31.36 -1.08
C GLN A 242 1.07 -31.63 0.15
N LEU A 243 0.93 -30.86 1.22
CA LEU A 243 1.68 -31.05 2.45
C LEU A 243 1.37 -32.42 3.08
N TYR A 244 0.10 -32.80 3.18
CA TYR A 244 -0.30 -34.09 3.74
C TYR A 244 0.16 -35.27 2.86
N LEU A 245 0.16 -35.08 1.55
CA LEU A 245 0.71 -36.09 0.63
C LEU A 245 2.21 -36.31 0.86
N GLU A 246 2.98 -35.21 1.00
CA GLU A 246 4.41 -35.24 1.29
C GLU A 246 4.72 -35.89 2.66
N MET A 247 3.85 -35.67 3.66
CA MET A 247 3.92 -36.29 4.98
C MET A 247 3.46 -37.76 4.97
N GLY A 248 2.94 -38.30 3.87
CA GLY A 248 2.39 -39.65 3.79
C GLY A 248 1.03 -39.85 4.48
N LEU A 249 0.34 -38.76 4.81
CA LEU A 249 -0.97 -38.78 5.51
C LEU A 249 -2.12 -38.93 4.51
N ARG A 250 -2.29 -40.16 3.97
CA ARG A 250 -3.25 -40.46 2.92
C ARG A 250 -4.66 -40.00 3.22
N ASP A 251 -5.19 -40.28 4.42
CA ASP A 251 -6.57 -39.97 4.79
C ASP A 251 -6.83 -38.45 4.77
N LYS A 252 -5.92 -37.65 5.36
CA LYS A 252 -5.99 -36.19 5.33
C LYS A 252 -5.85 -35.62 3.92
N THR A 253 -5.00 -36.25 3.09
CA THR A 253 -4.86 -35.86 1.68
C THR A 253 -6.15 -36.03 0.92
N LEU A 254 -6.81 -37.19 1.05
CA LEU A 254 -8.09 -37.49 0.41
C LEU A 254 -9.20 -36.57 0.90
N GLU A 255 -9.25 -36.27 2.21
CA GLU A 255 -10.22 -35.35 2.79
C GLU A 255 -10.08 -33.96 2.17
N CYS A 256 -8.87 -33.40 2.16
CA CYS A 256 -8.61 -32.09 1.53
C CYS A 256 -8.92 -32.10 0.02
N ALA A 257 -8.54 -33.14 -0.70
CA ALA A 257 -8.82 -33.25 -2.13
C ALA A 257 -10.33 -33.29 -2.42
N ARG A 258 -11.11 -34.08 -1.68
CA ARG A 258 -12.57 -34.11 -1.81
C ARG A 258 -13.20 -32.77 -1.44
N GLN A 259 -12.71 -32.09 -0.39
CA GLN A 259 -13.18 -30.76 -0.01
C GLN A 259 -12.95 -29.74 -1.14
N ILE A 260 -11.79 -29.76 -1.79
CA ILE A 260 -11.47 -28.86 -2.93
C ILE A 260 -12.50 -29.00 -4.06
N LEU A 261 -12.93 -30.22 -4.37
CA LEU A 261 -13.92 -30.48 -5.43
C LEU A 261 -15.29 -29.89 -5.12
N THR A 262 -15.67 -29.79 -3.85
CA THR A 262 -16.94 -29.20 -3.41
C THR A 262 -16.92 -27.68 -3.34
N LEU A 263 -15.74 -27.05 -3.30
CA LEU A 263 -15.62 -25.61 -3.21
C LEU A 263 -16.17 -24.90 -4.46
N LYS A 264 -16.97 -23.87 -4.22
CA LYS A 264 -17.50 -22.96 -5.24
C LYS A 264 -16.83 -21.60 -5.11
N PRO A 265 -15.73 -21.35 -5.82
CA PRO A 265 -15.07 -20.05 -5.78
C PRO A 265 -15.97 -18.98 -6.42
N LYS A 266 -15.88 -17.72 -5.96
CA LYS A 266 -16.63 -16.59 -6.54
C LYS A 266 -16.37 -16.40 -8.05
N LYS A 267 -15.17 -16.77 -8.51
CA LYS A 267 -14.76 -16.74 -9.92
C LYS A 267 -13.93 -17.99 -10.20
N GLU A 268 -14.39 -18.80 -11.12
CA GLU A 268 -13.58 -19.92 -11.62
C GLU A 268 -12.50 -19.36 -12.56
N SER A 269 -11.24 -19.65 -12.21
CA SER A 269 -10.08 -19.36 -13.04
C SER A 269 -9.54 -20.65 -13.64
N GLU A 270 -8.76 -20.54 -14.73
CA GLU A 270 -8.06 -21.70 -15.31
C GLU A 270 -7.20 -22.44 -14.28
N GLU A 271 -6.56 -21.70 -13.37
CA GLU A 271 -5.77 -22.25 -12.29
C GLU A 271 -6.65 -23.08 -11.33
N THR A 272 -7.84 -22.58 -10.98
CA THR A 272 -8.78 -23.30 -10.11
C THR A 272 -9.26 -24.61 -10.76
N LEU A 273 -9.58 -24.57 -12.05
CA LEU A 273 -9.98 -25.77 -12.81
C LEU A 273 -8.85 -26.77 -12.89
N HIS A 274 -7.62 -26.30 -13.12
CA HIS A 274 -6.44 -27.17 -13.15
C HIS A 274 -6.19 -27.85 -11.80
N ILE A 275 -6.31 -27.11 -10.68
CA ILE A 275 -6.18 -27.66 -9.33
C ILE A 275 -7.25 -28.74 -9.09
N LYS A 276 -8.51 -28.49 -9.45
CA LYS A 276 -9.60 -29.48 -9.30
C LYS A 276 -9.31 -30.76 -10.10
N ALA A 277 -8.88 -30.62 -11.35
CA ALA A 277 -8.50 -31.77 -12.18
C ALA A 277 -7.33 -32.58 -11.59
N GLN A 278 -6.33 -31.90 -11.03
CA GLN A 278 -5.25 -32.57 -10.31
C GLN A 278 -5.75 -33.34 -9.08
N MET A 279 -6.69 -32.78 -8.34
CA MET A 279 -7.25 -33.45 -7.16
C MET A 279 -8.11 -34.66 -7.53
N GLU A 280 -8.84 -34.62 -8.63
CA GLU A 280 -9.58 -35.80 -9.16
C GLU A 280 -8.60 -36.92 -9.51
N GLN A 281 -7.52 -36.63 -10.23
CA GLN A 281 -6.49 -37.61 -10.55
C GLN A 281 -5.80 -38.17 -9.30
N LEU A 282 -5.53 -37.30 -8.31
CA LEU A 282 -4.92 -37.73 -7.05
C LEU A 282 -5.82 -38.69 -6.28
N ILE A 283 -7.12 -38.41 -6.19
CA ILE A 283 -8.08 -39.31 -5.54
C ILE A 283 -8.08 -40.66 -6.23
N GLN A 284 -8.17 -40.69 -7.59
CA GLN A 284 -8.16 -41.96 -8.35
C GLN A 284 -6.87 -42.76 -8.16
N SER A 285 -5.75 -42.11 -7.89
CA SER A 285 -4.47 -42.78 -7.66
C SER A 285 -4.29 -43.30 -6.24
N LEU A 286 -5.04 -42.74 -5.29
CA LEU A 286 -4.95 -43.08 -3.88
C LEU A 286 -6.09 -44.01 -3.41
N ASP A 287 -7.26 -44.04 -4.07
CA ASP A 287 -8.34 -45.00 -3.79
C ASP A 287 -7.96 -46.38 -4.28
#